data_d1fb764288dbfabef1dd399fc4143d47
#
_entry.id   d1fb764288dbfabef1dd399fc4143d47
#
_cell.length_a   1.000
_cell.length_b   1.000
_cell.length_c   1.000
_cell.angle_alpha   90.00
_cell.angle_beta   90.00
_cell.angle_gamma   90.00
#
_symmetry.space_group_name_H-M   'P 1'
#
loop_
_entity.id
_entity.type
_entity.pdbx_description
1 polymer ?
#
loop_
_entity_poly.entity_id
_entity_poly.type
_entity_poly.pdbx_seq_one_letter_code
_entity_poly.pdbx_strand_id
1 'polypeptide(L)'
;LEAMAKQLYDYWFVQFDFPNEEGKPYKSSGGNMVWNEKLKRNIPIGWNNGTLIDIANITMGQSPDGTSYNEIGEGVLFYQGSTDFGMRFPSVRQYTTAPSRFAKKGDILMSVRAPVGAVNIANNDCCIGRGLSALNSKIGSTTHLYYILNDLRIAFDQRNAAGTTFGSITKEDLYNLPIVIPAKEVISAFDKICSPMFDRQMLLGEEIDTLIKQRDELLPLLLNGQVLVNSDLSVYKKRRGKIPSLTLNHVSDIQILQCKCIIGIKTVHYTL
;
A
#
# COMPACT_ATOMS: atom_id res chain seq x y z
N LEU A 1 -0.93 -11.96 3.93
CA LEU A 1 -1.53 -10.90 4.78
C LEU A 1 -2.51 -10.03 3.98
N GLU A 2 -2.12 -9.50 2.82
CA GLU A 2 -2.95 -8.61 2.02
C GLU A 2 -4.27 -9.27 1.58
N ALA A 3 -4.21 -10.49 1.03
CA ALA A 3 -5.39 -11.25 0.65
C ALA A 3 -6.29 -11.58 1.86
N MET A 4 -5.72 -11.89 3.02
CA MET A 4 -6.47 -12.16 4.24
C MET A 4 -7.24 -10.92 4.73
N ALA A 5 -6.57 -9.78 4.78
CA ALA A 5 -7.19 -8.53 5.22
C ALA A 5 -8.26 -8.05 4.21
N LYS A 6 -8.00 -8.20 2.89
CA LYS A 6 -9.01 -7.92 1.84
C LYS A 6 -10.23 -8.83 1.98
N GLN A 7 -10.01 -10.13 2.19
CA GLN A 7 -11.10 -11.09 2.38
C GLN A 7 -11.94 -10.75 3.61
N LEU A 8 -11.31 -10.34 4.72
CA LEU A 8 -12.03 -9.91 5.92
C LEU A 8 -12.82 -8.63 5.66
N TYR A 9 -12.23 -7.66 4.96
CA TYR A 9 -12.94 -6.44 4.54
C TYR A 9 -14.17 -6.77 3.69
N ASP A 10 -14.01 -7.64 2.67
CA ASP A 10 -15.12 -8.04 1.80
C ASP A 10 -16.24 -8.73 2.59
N TYR A 11 -15.87 -9.59 3.52
CA TYR A 11 -16.83 -10.31 4.35
C TYR A 11 -17.62 -9.35 5.25
N TRP A 12 -16.95 -8.38 5.87
CA TRP A 12 -17.58 -7.45 6.80
C TRP A 12 -18.35 -6.29 6.13
N PHE A 13 -17.77 -5.68 5.09
CA PHE A 13 -18.27 -4.41 4.55
C PHE A 13 -18.91 -4.54 3.16
N VAL A 14 -18.63 -5.58 2.42
CA VAL A 14 -19.26 -5.85 1.13
C VAL A 14 -20.41 -6.85 1.27
N GLN A 15 -20.18 -7.95 2.01
CA GLN A 15 -21.20 -8.99 2.26
C GLN A 15 -22.06 -8.67 3.48
N PHE A 16 -21.61 -7.80 4.39
CA PHE A 16 -22.25 -7.41 5.65
C PHE A 16 -22.32 -8.52 6.70
N ASP A 17 -21.40 -9.47 6.67
CA ASP A 17 -21.29 -10.57 7.62
C ASP A 17 -20.24 -10.29 8.73
N PHE A 18 -20.19 -9.04 9.21
CA PHE A 18 -19.45 -8.70 10.42
C PHE A 18 -20.04 -9.41 11.64
N PRO A 19 -19.26 -9.67 12.71
CA PRO A 19 -19.75 -10.34 13.91
C PRO A 19 -20.86 -9.52 14.58
N ASN A 20 -22.02 -10.15 14.85
CA ASN A 20 -23.06 -9.59 15.69
C ASN A 20 -22.72 -9.76 17.19
N GLU A 21 -23.62 -9.39 18.09
CA GLU A 21 -23.44 -9.51 19.54
C GLU A 21 -23.16 -10.95 20.02
N GLU A 22 -23.63 -11.95 19.29
CA GLU A 22 -23.38 -13.37 19.55
C GLU A 22 -22.11 -13.91 18.86
N GLY A 23 -21.38 -13.04 18.12
CA GLY A 23 -20.21 -13.46 17.33
C GLY A 23 -20.55 -14.18 16.02
N LYS A 24 -21.83 -14.24 15.63
CA LYS A 24 -22.28 -14.84 14.37
C LYS A 24 -22.24 -13.82 13.21
N PRO A 25 -22.13 -14.29 11.95
CA PRO A 25 -22.21 -13.39 10.79
C PRO A 25 -23.54 -12.61 10.75
N TYR A 26 -23.49 -11.29 10.68
CA TYR A 26 -24.66 -10.44 10.85
C TYR A 26 -25.77 -10.75 9.84
N LYS A 27 -25.51 -10.56 8.55
CA LYS A 27 -26.50 -10.74 7.50
C LYS A 27 -26.95 -12.19 7.35
N SER A 28 -26.00 -13.12 7.31
CA SER A 28 -26.28 -14.57 7.14
C SER A 28 -27.04 -15.19 8.31
N SER A 29 -27.00 -14.56 9.50
CA SER A 29 -27.76 -14.98 10.69
C SER A 29 -29.10 -14.23 10.82
N GLY A 30 -29.57 -13.54 9.77
CA GLY A 30 -30.86 -12.87 9.78
C GLY A 30 -30.81 -11.42 10.32
N GLY A 31 -29.64 -10.77 10.31
CA GLY A 31 -29.50 -9.37 10.70
C GLY A 31 -30.38 -8.43 9.87
N ASN A 32 -30.96 -7.43 10.53
CA ASN A 32 -31.90 -6.51 9.91
C ASN A 32 -31.22 -5.61 8.87
N MET A 33 -31.76 -5.59 7.66
CA MET A 33 -31.29 -4.80 6.54
C MET A 33 -32.34 -3.75 6.14
N VAL A 34 -31.88 -2.56 5.74
CA VAL A 34 -32.71 -1.44 5.32
C VAL A 34 -32.33 -1.02 3.90
N TRP A 35 -33.30 -0.78 3.05
CA TRP A 35 -33.04 -0.25 1.71
C TRP A 35 -32.56 1.19 1.78
N ASN A 36 -31.44 1.44 1.11
CA ASN A 36 -30.86 2.78 1.00
C ASN A 36 -31.04 3.32 -0.42
N GLU A 37 -31.84 4.36 -0.55
CA GLU A 37 -32.17 4.96 -1.84
C GLU A 37 -31.01 5.57 -2.58
N LYS A 38 -30.01 6.13 -1.86
CA LYS A 38 -28.85 6.77 -2.46
C LYS A 38 -27.84 5.74 -2.98
N LEU A 39 -27.68 4.65 -2.25
CA LEU A 39 -26.74 3.58 -2.61
C LEU A 39 -27.39 2.49 -3.49
N LYS A 40 -28.72 2.54 -3.68
CA LYS A 40 -29.50 1.55 -4.44
C LYS A 40 -29.23 0.11 -4.00
N ARG A 41 -29.09 -0.10 -2.69
CA ARG A 41 -28.82 -1.42 -2.08
C ARG A 41 -29.31 -1.47 -0.63
N ASN A 42 -29.49 -2.69 -0.14
CA ASN A 42 -29.72 -2.91 1.29
C ASN A 42 -28.41 -2.75 2.06
N ILE A 43 -28.47 -2.06 3.21
CA ILE A 43 -27.37 -1.90 4.16
C ILE A 43 -27.85 -2.33 5.56
N PRO A 44 -26.95 -2.71 6.48
CA PRO A 44 -27.32 -3.04 7.85
C PRO A 44 -28.01 -1.88 8.56
N ILE A 45 -28.97 -2.19 9.44
CA ILE A 45 -29.61 -1.16 10.27
C ILE A 45 -28.57 -0.44 11.12
N GLY A 46 -28.69 0.87 11.25
CA GLY A 46 -27.72 1.71 11.97
C GLY A 46 -26.49 2.11 11.15
N TRP A 47 -26.32 1.57 9.94
CA TRP A 47 -25.32 2.07 9.00
C TRP A 47 -25.91 3.20 8.16
N ASN A 48 -25.05 4.10 7.68
CA ASN A 48 -25.47 5.26 6.91
C ASN A 48 -24.84 5.26 5.50
N ASN A 49 -25.44 6.02 4.61
CA ASN A 49 -24.78 6.44 3.39
C ASN A 49 -24.03 7.75 3.62
N GLY A 50 -22.95 7.92 2.92
CA GLY A 50 -22.19 9.17 2.89
C GLY A 50 -21.35 9.26 1.63
N THR A 51 -20.40 10.16 1.66
CA THR A 51 -19.46 10.40 0.59
C THR A 51 -18.02 10.24 1.11
N LEU A 52 -17.05 10.10 0.21
CA LEU A 52 -15.68 9.85 0.59
C LEU A 52 -15.12 10.99 1.50
N ILE A 53 -15.55 12.24 1.27
CA ILE A 53 -15.10 13.36 2.11
C ILE A 53 -15.63 13.30 3.54
N ASP A 54 -16.69 12.54 3.81
CA ASP A 54 -17.22 12.38 5.18
C ASP A 54 -16.26 11.55 6.05
N ILE A 55 -15.53 10.62 5.45
CA ILE A 55 -14.61 9.72 6.17
C ILE A 55 -13.12 10.00 5.95
N ALA A 56 -12.77 10.82 4.95
CA ALA A 56 -11.38 11.12 4.61
C ALA A 56 -11.10 12.61 4.46
N ASN A 57 -9.93 13.05 4.92
CA ASN A 57 -9.34 14.30 4.47
C ASN A 57 -8.67 14.04 3.13
N ILE A 58 -8.95 14.87 2.14
CA ILE A 58 -8.48 14.67 0.77
C ILE A 58 -7.71 15.92 0.33
N THR A 59 -6.44 15.75 -0.01
CA THR A 59 -5.58 16.79 -0.56
C THR A 59 -5.32 16.49 -2.03
N MET A 60 -5.86 17.30 -2.92
CA MET A 60 -5.53 17.19 -4.34
C MET A 60 -4.14 17.75 -4.60
N GLY A 61 -3.33 16.99 -5.32
CA GLY A 61 -1.98 17.39 -5.67
C GLY A 61 -1.94 18.51 -6.69
N GLN A 62 -0.85 19.25 -6.67
CA GLN A 62 -0.56 20.35 -7.59
C GLN A 62 0.92 20.28 -7.96
N SER A 63 1.21 20.21 -9.26
CA SER A 63 2.59 20.18 -9.73
C SER A 63 3.28 21.52 -9.45
N PRO A 64 4.46 21.50 -8.80
CA PRO A 64 5.30 22.69 -8.69
C PRO A 64 5.77 23.18 -10.06
N ASP A 65 6.48 24.31 -10.09
CA ASP A 65 7.14 24.79 -11.30
C ASP A 65 8.21 23.76 -11.77
N GLY A 66 8.22 23.47 -13.06
CA GLY A 66 9.13 22.48 -13.64
C GLY A 66 10.62 22.82 -13.47
N THR A 67 10.97 24.09 -13.32
CA THR A 67 12.35 24.55 -13.08
C THR A 67 12.86 24.18 -11.69
N SER A 68 11.96 23.83 -10.75
CA SER A 68 12.30 23.41 -9.39
C SER A 68 12.62 21.94 -9.25
N TYR A 69 12.46 21.13 -10.32
CA TYR A 69 12.68 19.69 -10.26
C TYR A 69 14.15 19.34 -10.36
N ASN A 70 14.56 18.34 -9.58
CA ASN A 70 15.91 17.78 -9.62
C ASN A 70 15.92 16.29 -9.25
N GLU A 71 17.02 15.63 -9.57
CA GLU A 71 17.29 14.21 -9.24
C GLU A 71 18.44 14.04 -8.24
N ILE A 72 19.02 15.18 -7.79
CA ILE A 72 20.21 15.20 -6.91
C ILE A 72 19.86 15.24 -5.42
N GLY A 73 18.56 15.19 -5.07
CA GLY A 73 18.12 15.14 -3.69
C GLY A 73 17.89 16.49 -3.03
N GLU A 74 17.87 17.59 -3.79
CA GLU A 74 17.61 18.91 -3.22
C GLU A 74 16.13 19.16 -2.99
N GLY A 75 15.78 19.59 -1.77
CA GLY A 75 14.41 19.92 -1.38
C GLY A 75 13.60 18.73 -0.89
N VAL A 76 12.34 18.63 -1.32
CA VAL A 76 11.38 17.64 -0.85
C VAL A 76 11.12 16.59 -1.94
N LEU A 77 10.93 15.33 -1.53
CA LEU A 77 10.50 14.25 -2.41
C LEU A 77 9.26 14.66 -3.20
N PHE A 78 9.25 14.40 -4.51
CA PHE A 78 8.16 14.77 -5.38
C PHE A 78 7.65 13.58 -6.20
N TYR A 79 6.36 13.29 -6.08
CA TYR A 79 5.66 12.27 -6.85
C TYR A 79 4.62 12.92 -7.76
N GLN A 80 4.79 12.76 -9.06
CA GLN A 80 3.93 13.42 -10.04
C GLN A 80 2.66 12.64 -10.36
N GLY A 81 2.75 11.31 -10.35
CA GLY A 81 1.66 10.42 -10.75
C GLY A 81 1.91 8.97 -10.37
N SER A 82 1.03 8.09 -10.84
CA SER A 82 1.11 6.63 -10.59
C SER A 82 2.32 5.95 -11.25
N THR A 83 3.05 6.61 -12.11
CA THR A 83 4.32 6.11 -12.67
C THR A 83 5.39 5.91 -11.61
N ASP A 84 5.24 6.59 -10.47
CA ASP A 84 6.15 6.46 -9.34
C ASP A 84 5.72 5.34 -8.39
N PHE A 85 4.52 4.78 -8.54
CA PHE A 85 3.99 3.75 -7.65
C PHE A 85 4.74 2.43 -7.79
N GLY A 86 5.26 1.97 -6.66
CA GLY A 86 5.85 0.65 -6.50
C GLY A 86 4.83 -0.38 -5.97
N MET A 87 5.34 -1.46 -5.41
CA MET A 87 4.48 -2.53 -4.87
C MET A 87 3.65 -2.02 -3.68
N ARG A 88 4.24 -1.29 -2.76
CA ARG A 88 3.59 -0.73 -1.56
C ARG A 88 3.83 0.76 -1.43
N PHE A 89 5.04 1.21 -1.73
CA PHE A 89 5.49 2.58 -1.61
C PHE A 89 5.92 3.13 -2.96
N PRO A 90 5.82 4.45 -3.17
CA PRO A 90 6.33 5.06 -4.38
C PRO A 90 7.86 5.04 -4.42
N SER A 91 8.40 4.84 -5.62
CA SER A 91 9.84 4.89 -5.89
C SER A 91 10.31 6.33 -5.96
N VAL A 92 11.40 6.64 -5.29
CA VAL A 92 12.01 7.98 -5.30
C VAL A 92 12.74 8.20 -6.63
N ARG A 93 12.27 9.18 -7.41
CA ARG A 93 12.91 9.57 -8.67
C ARG A 93 13.20 11.06 -8.75
N GLN A 94 12.36 11.87 -8.14
CA GLN A 94 12.42 13.32 -8.28
C GLN A 94 12.27 14.04 -6.94
N TYR A 95 12.85 15.22 -6.88
CA TYR A 95 12.72 16.17 -5.78
C TYR A 95 12.29 17.53 -6.31
N THR A 96 11.78 18.40 -5.44
CA THR A 96 11.45 19.79 -5.78
C THR A 96 11.90 20.74 -4.68
N THR A 97 12.47 21.86 -5.08
CA THR A 97 12.86 22.96 -4.19
C THR A 97 11.70 23.93 -3.91
N ALA A 98 10.58 23.81 -4.67
CA ALA A 98 9.38 24.66 -4.52
C ALA A 98 8.11 23.83 -4.30
N PRO A 99 8.00 23.07 -3.20
CA PRO A 99 6.86 22.18 -2.96
C PRO A 99 5.56 22.97 -2.80
N SER A 100 4.45 22.48 -3.37
CA SER A 100 3.14 23.16 -3.38
C SER A 100 2.07 22.45 -2.55
N ARG A 101 1.95 21.13 -2.66
CA ARG A 101 0.98 20.28 -1.95
C ARG A 101 1.68 19.11 -1.31
N PHE A 102 1.36 18.85 -0.04
CA PHE A 102 2.04 17.84 0.75
C PHE A 102 1.15 16.65 1.04
N ALA A 103 1.77 15.49 1.07
CA ALA A 103 1.30 14.28 1.73
C ALA A 103 2.27 13.92 2.85
N LYS A 104 1.75 13.37 3.93
CA LYS A 104 2.54 12.90 5.07
C LYS A 104 2.81 11.41 4.98
N LYS A 105 3.88 10.97 5.64
CA LYS A 105 4.13 9.54 5.83
C LYS A 105 2.88 8.86 6.40
N GLY A 106 2.45 7.77 5.75
CA GLY A 106 1.24 7.04 6.10
C GLY A 106 -0.03 7.47 5.35
N ASP A 107 -0.03 8.61 4.66
CA ASP A 107 -1.15 8.99 3.82
C ASP A 107 -1.28 8.01 2.64
N ILE A 108 -2.52 7.73 2.25
CA ILE A 108 -2.82 6.92 1.08
C ILE A 108 -2.73 7.83 -0.14
N LEU A 109 -1.86 7.49 -1.08
CA LEU A 109 -1.73 8.17 -2.36
C LEU A 109 -2.62 7.47 -3.38
N MET A 110 -3.48 8.24 -4.05
CA MET A 110 -4.36 7.71 -5.09
C MET A 110 -4.16 8.47 -6.39
N SER A 111 -4.03 7.74 -7.50
CA SER A 111 -3.98 8.33 -8.83
C SER A 111 -5.34 8.89 -9.24
N VAL A 112 -5.36 10.18 -9.61
CA VAL A 112 -6.55 10.88 -10.13
C VAL A 112 -6.52 11.05 -11.64
N ARG A 113 -5.47 10.56 -12.31
CA ARG A 113 -5.32 10.47 -13.77
C ARG A 113 -5.06 9.05 -14.19
N ALA A 114 -5.22 8.76 -15.47
CA ALA A 114 -5.07 7.41 -16.01
C ALA A 114 -3.69 6.77 -15.70
N PRO A 115 -3.65 5.56 -15.14
CA PRO A 115 -4.77 4.75 -14.66
C PRO A 115 -5.37 5.29 -13.36
N VAL A 116 -6.66 5.67 -13.40
CA VAL A 116 -7.36 6.25 -12.25
C VAL A 116 -7.59 5.21 -11.17
N GLY A 117 -7.41 5.62 -9.90
CA GLY A 117 -7.70 4.77 -8.74
C GLY A 117 -6.55 3.86 -8.32
N ALA A 118 -5.39 3.92 -8.97
CA ALA A 118 -4.22 3.22 -8.45
C ALA A 118 -3.86 3.78 -7.08
N VAL A 119 -3.55 2.88 -6.13
CA VAL A 119 -3.32 3.22 -4.72
C VAL A 119 -1.92 2.83 -4.30
N ASN A 120 -1.28 3.69 -3.52
CA ASN A 120 0.02 3.45 -2.90
C ASN A 120 0.05 4.15 -1.53
N ILE A 121 1.11 4.01 -0.75
CA ILE A 121 1.21 4.63 0.58
C ILE A 121 2.48 5.46 0.65
N ALA A 122 2.38 6.68 1.11
CA ALA A 122 3.54 7.55 1.31
C ALA A 122 4.43 6.98 2.44
N ASN A 123 5.65 6.58 2.12
CA ASN A 123 6.64 6.12 3.10
C ASN A 123 7.45 7.27 3.72
N ASN A 124 7.34 8.46 3.15
CA ASN A 124 7.94 9.69 3.66
C ASN A 124 7.00 10.87 3.41
N ASP A 125 7.25 11.99 4.10
CA ASP A 125 6.62 13.25 3.76
C ASP A 125 7.07 13.67 2.36
N CYS A 126 6.14 14.04 1.51
CA CYS A 126 6.41 14.31 0.10
C CYS A 126 5.50 15.40 -0.47
N CYS A 127 5.94 15.98 -1.58
CA CYS A 127 5.10 16.82 -2.43
C CYS A 127 4.38 15.94 -3.46
N ILE A 128 3.10 16.22 -3.72
CA ILE A 128 2.29 15.49 -4.70
C ILE A 128 1.86 16.37 -5.86
N GLY A 129 2.09 15.87 -7.06
CA GLY A 129 1.72 16.52 -8.32
C GLY A 129 0.26 16.31 -8.70
N ARG A 130 -0.16 17.01 -9.75
CA ARG A 130 -1.56 17.02 -10.26
C ARG A 130 -2.12 15.68 -10.69
N GLY A 131 -1.30 14.61 -10.74
CA GLY A 131 -1.73 13.26 -11.04
C GLY A 131 -2.16 12.46 -9.81
N LEU A 132 -1.95 13.00 -8.61
CA LEU A 132 -2.18 12.31 -7.35
C LEU A 132 -3.12 13.10 -6.43
N SER A 133 -3.76 12.38 -5.52
CA SER A 133 -4.36 12.91 -4.30
C SER A 133 -3.82 12.14 -3.09
N ALA A 134 -3.70 12.82 -1.96
CA ALA A 134 -3.37 12.22 -0.68
C ALA A 134 -4.62 12.15 0.19
N LEU A 135 -4.85 11.00 0.80
CA LEU A 135 -6.01 10.74 1.65
C LEU A 135 -5.57 10.20 3.00
N ASN A 136 -6.16 10.73 4.06
CA ASN A 136 -6.06 10.14 5.39
C ASN A 136 -7.43 10.05 6.07
N SER A 137 -7.57 9.09 6.99
CA SER A 137 -8.85 8.79 7.61
C SER A 137 -9.24 9.85 8.63
N LYS A 138 -10.47 10.38 8.55
CA LYS A 138 -11.10 11.21 9.59
C LYS A 138 -11.64 10.39 10.76
N ILE A 139 -11.94 9.13 10.51
CA ILE A 139 -12.56 8.22 11.48
C ILE A 139 -11.54 7.33 12.20
N GLY A 140 -10.23 7.58 11.98
CA GLY A 140 -9.14 6.90 12.66
C GLY A 140 -8.76 5.53 12.09
N SER A 141 -9.45 5.03 11.04
CA SER A 141 -9.17 3.75 10.40
C SER A 141 -8.53 3.94 9.02
N THR A 142 -7.22 3.84 8.95
CA THR A 142 -6.48 3.86 7.67
C THR A 142 -6.72 2.57 6.90
N THR A 143 -6.83 1.43 7.58
CA THR A 143 -7.07 0.12 6.97
C THR A 143 -8.41 0.07 6.25
N HIS A 144 -9.48 0.52 6.89
CA HIS A 144 -10.80 0.59 6.28
C HIS A 144 -10.81 1.52 5.06
N LEU A 145 -10.23 2.73 5.18
CA LEU A 145 -10.13 3.67 4.06
C LEU A 145 -9.32 3.07 2.89
N TYR A 146 -8.21 2.38 3.17
CA TYR A 146 -7.38 1.74 2.16
C TYR A 146 -8.17 0.73 1.33
N TYR A 147 -8.98 -0.11 1.97
CA TYR A 147 -9.78 -1.11 1.25
C TYR A 147 -10.97 -0.49 0.50
N ILE A 148 -11.59 0.57 1.01
CA ILE A 148 -12.59 1.35 0.25
C ILE A 148 -11.97 1.86 -1.06
N LEU A 149 -10.77 2.46 -1.01
CA LEU A 149 -10.12 2.98 -2.21
C LEU A 149 -9.73 1.89 -3.20
N ASN A 150 -9.33 0.70 -2.72
CA ASN A 150 -9.11 -0.45 -3.59
C ASN A 150 -10.38 -0.95 -4.27
N ASP A 151 -11.52 -0.94 -3.60
CA ASP A 151 -12.81 -1.29 -4.21
C ASP A 151 -13.23 -0.27 -5.27
N LEU A 152 -13.03 1.02 -5.00
CA LEU A 152 -13.26 2.08 -5.97
C LEU A 152 -12.38 1.91 -7.21
N ARG A 153 -11.11 1.51 -7.04
CA ARG A 153 -10.22 1.17 -8.15
C ARG A 153 -10.82 0.07 -9.03
N ILE A 154 -11.28 -1.02 -8.43
CA ILE A 154 -11.90 -2.13 -9.18
C ILE A 154 -13.13 -1.62 -9.96
N ALA A 155 -13.96 -0.76 -9.35
CA ALA A 155 -15.10 -0.16 -10.02
C ALA A 155 -14.69 0.74 -11.20
N PHE A 156 -13.61 1.50 -11.09
CA PHE A 156 -13.06 2.30 -12.18
C PHE A 156 -12.51 1.42 -13.30
N ASP A 157 -11.77 0.38 -12.97
CA ASP A 157 -11.20 -0.57 -13.95
C ASP A 157 -12.32 -1.28 -14.74
N GLN A 158 -13.40 -1.70 -14.09
CA GLN A 158 -14.56 -2.31 -14.72
C GLN A 158 -15.28 -1.36 -15.69
N ARG A 159 -15.43 -0.08 -15.32
CA ARG A 159 -16.04 0.94 -16.19
C ARG A 159 -15.15 1.26 -17.38
N ASN A 160 -13.84 1.33 -17.19
CA ASN A 160 -12.88 1.50 -18.28
C ASN A 160 -12.94 0.33 -19.29
N ALA A 161 -13.04 -0.91 -18.80
CA ALA A 161 -13.20 -2.10 -19.63
C ALA A 161 -14.51 -2.10 -20.43
N ALA A 162 -15.56 -1.48 -19.90
CA ALA A 162 -16.86 -1.31 -20.57
C ALA A 162 -16.88 -0.16 -21.59
N GLY A 163 -15.74 0.46 -21.90
CA GLY A 163 -15.60 1.52 -22.91
C GLY A 163 -15.79 2.94 -22.42
N THR A 164 -16.04 3.15 -21.12
CA THR A 164 -16.12 4.48 -20.50
C THR A 164 -14.75 4.82 -19.91
N THR A 165 -13.87 5.40 -20.73
CA THR A 165 -12.51 5.75 -20.27
C THR A 165 -12.54 6.97 -19.35
N PHE A 166 -12.23 6.77 -18.07
CA PHE A 166 -11.96 7.87 -17.16
C PHE A 166 -10.51 8.33 -17.32
N GLY A 167 -10.29 9.36 -18.13
CA GLY A 167 -8.96 9.97 -18.29
C GLY A 167 -8.47 10.70 -17.04
N SER A 168 -9.41 11.18 -16.22
CA SER A 168 -9.14 11.81 -14.93
C SER A 168 -10.40 11.84 -14.08
N ILE A 169 -10.24 11.90 -12.75
CA ILE A 169 -11.31 12.17 -11.79
C ILE A 169 -11.13 13.59 -11.25
N THR A 170 -12.22 14.36 -11.21
CA THR A 170 -12.18 15.71 -10.66
C THR A 170 -12.22 15.69 -9.13
N LYS A 171 -11.93 16.83 -8.51
CA LYS A 171 -12.04 17.00 -7.07
C LYS A 171 -13.45 16.72 -6.59
N GLU A 172 -14.44 17.29 -7.27
CA GLU A 172 -15.85 17.15 -6.96
C GLU A 172 -16.31 15.70 -7.08
N ASP A 173 -15.91 15.00 -8.13
CA ASP A 173 -16.23 13.58 -8.31
C ASP A 173 -15.64 12.72 -7.20
N LEU A 174 -14.37 12.96 -6.85
CA LEU A 174 -13.69 12.22 -5.78
C LEU A 174 -14.36 12.47 -4.41
N TYR A 175 -14.71 13.72 -4.12
CA TYR A 175 -15.35 14.10 -2.85
C TYR A 175 -16.73 13.47 -2.71
N ASN A 176 -17.51 13.42 -3.78
CA ASN A 176 -18.89 12.95 -3.80
C ASN A 176 -19.02 11.44 -4.11
N LEU A 177 -17.92 10.68 -4.14
CA LEU A 177 -18.01 9.23 -4.31
C LEU A 177 -18.87 8.62 -3.20
N PRO A 178 -19.99 7.94 -3.57
CA PRO A 178 -20.90 7.39 -2.59
C PRO A 178 -20.29 6.17 -1.90
N ILE A 179 -20.36 6.16 -0.58
CA ILE A 179 -19.85 5.08 0.25
C ILE A 179 -20.87 4.69 1.33
N VAL A 180 -20.70 3.49 1.85
CA VAL A 180 -21.37 3.05 3.08
C VAL A 180 -20.52 3.47 4.28
N ILE A 181 -21.14 4.09 5.28
CA ILE A 181 -20.50 4.44 6.55
C ILE A 181 -20.98 3.45 7.61
N PRO A 182 -20.10 2.51 8.03
CA PRO A 182 -20.43 1.52 9.05
C PRO A 182 -20.55 2.14 10.45
N ALA A 183 -21.15 1.39 11.38
CA ALA A 183 -21.12 1.73 12.79
C ALA A 183 -19.66 1.75 13.31
N LYS A 184 -19.37 2.68 14.22
CA LYS A 184 -18.00 2.87 14.76
C LYS A 184 -17.46 1.64 15.46
N GLU A 185 -18.33 0.89 16.12
CA GLU A 185 -17.98 -0.35 16.84
C GLU A 185 -17.48 -1.41 15.87
N VAL A 186 -18.11 -1.54 14.69
CA VAL A 186 -17.70 -2.48 13.65
C VAL A 186 -16.35 -2.09 13.06
N ILE A 187 -16.14 -0.79 12.77
CA ILE A 187 -14.83 -0.28 12.30
C ILE A 187 -13.75 -0.56 13.34
N SER A 188 -14.00 -0.27 14.61
CA SER A 188 -13.04 -0.51 15.69
C SER A 188 -12.71 -2.00 15.87
N ALA A 189 -13.72 -2.88 15.74
CA ALA A 189 -13.50 -4.32 15.78
C ALA A 189 -12.69 -4.84 14.58
N PHE A 190 -12.94 -4.30 13.39
CA PHE A 190 -12.17 -4.59 12.17
C PHE A 190 -10.71 -4.15 12.33
N ASP A 191 -10.47 -2.93 12.81
CA ASP A 191 -9.11 -2.41 12.99
C ASP A 191 -8.30 -3.21 13.99
N LYS A 192 -8.89 -3.71 15.06
CA LYS A 192 -8.19 -4.59 16.02
C LYS A 192 -7.57 -5.81 15.34
N ILE A 193 -8.19 -6.31 14.26
CA ILE A 193 -7.71 -7.48 13.51
C ILE A 193 -6.80 -7.05 12.36
N CYS A 194 -7.21 -6.03 11.59
CA CYS A 194 -6.55 -5.67 10.33
C CYS A 194 -5.39 -4.70 10.50
N SER A 195 -5.41 -3.80 11.51
CA SER A 195 -4.31 -2.85 11.73
C SER A 195 -2.97 -3.54 11.95
N PRO A 196 -2.85 -4.57 12.80
CA PRO A 196 -1.59 -5.31 12.95
C PRO A 196 -1.10 -5.98 11.66
N MET A 197 -2.04 -6.46 10.81
CA MET A 197 -1.70 -7.02 9.50
C MET A 197 -1.18 -5.93 8.57
N PHE A 198 -1.82 -4.77 8.58
CA PHE A 198 -1.42 -3.62 7.78
C PHE A 198 -0.04 -3.10 8.21
N ASP A 199 0.19 -2.93 9.51
CA ASP A 199 1.48 -2.51 10.06
C ASP A 199 2.59 -3.49 9.67
N ARG A 200 2.32 -4.80 9.73
CA ARG A 200 3.27 -5.81 9.28
C ARG A 200 3.55 -5.74 7.78
N GLN A 201 2.53 -5.42 6.97
CA GLN A 201 2.72 -5.19 5.52
C GLN A 201 3.59 -3.96 5.26
N MET A 202 3.44 -2.89 6.05
CA MET A 202 4.28 -1.69 5.94
C MET A 202 5.75 -2.01 6.24
N LEU A 203 6.02 -2.71 7.35
CA LEU A 203 7.37 -3.14 7.72
C LEU A 203 8.01 -4.05 6.66
N LEU A 204 7.25 -5.01 6.14
CA LEU A 204 7.73 -5.89 5.06
C LEU A 204 8.00 -5.12 3.77
N GLY A 205 7.21 -4.10 3.46
CA GLY A 205 7.44 -3.20 2.33
C GLY A 205 8.76 -2.44 2.47
N GLU A 206 9.05 -1.86 3.64
CA GLU A 206 10.31 -1.17 3.93
C GLU A 206 11.52 -2.14 3.84
N GLU A 207 11.36 -3.37 4.32
CA GLU A 207 12.37 -4.41 4.21
C GLU A 207 12.64 -4.78 2.74
N ILE A 208 11.60 -4.98 1.94
CA ILE A 208 11.71 -5.27 0.50
C ILE A 208 12.43 -4.14 -0.23
N ASP A 209 12.09 -2.88 0.01
CA ASP A 209 12.76 -1.74 -0.62
C ASP A 209 14.25 -1.69 -0.26
N THR A 210 14.57 -1.99 1.00
CA THR A 210 15.96 -2.07 1.46
C THR A 210 16.74 -3.18 0.76
N LEU A 211 16.13 -4.37 0.64
CA LEU A 211 16.74 -5.51 -0.02
C LEU A 211 16.93 -5.30 -1.53
N ILE A 212 15.98 -4.61 -2.18
CA ILE A 212 16.10 -4.23 -3.59
C ILE A 212 17.31 -3.31 -3.78
N LYS A 213 17.47 -2.29 -2.93
CA LYS A 213 18.65 -1.39 -2.99
C LYS A 213 19.96 -2.16 -2.81
N GLN A 214 20.02 -3.02 -1.79
CA GLN A 214 21.22 -3.85 -1.56
C GLN A 214 21.52 -4.77 -2.74
N ARG A 215 20.51 -5.39 -3.34
CA ARG A 215 20.67 -6.21 -4.53
C ARG A 215 21.26 -5.39 -5.69
N ASP A 216 20.70 -4.21 -5.94
CA ASP A 216 21.11 -3.37 -7.07
C ASP A 216 22.51 -2.79 -6.88
N GLU A 217 22.95 -2.55 -5.64
CA GLU A 217 24.31 -2.15 -5.31
C GLU A 217 25.32 -3.32 -5.45
N LEU A 218 24.93 -4.51 -5.02
CA LEU A 218 25.85 -5.66 -4.98
C LEU A 218 25.96 -6.38 -6.34
N LEU A 219 24.89 -6.41 -7.13
CA LEU A 219 24.86 -7.16 -8.38
C LEU A 219 25.95 -6.72 -9.38
N PRO A 220 26.18 -5.43 -9.63
CA PRO A 220 27.28 -4.98 -10.49
C PRO A 220 28.65 -5.39 -9.96
N LEU A 221 28.87 -5.33 -8.64
CA LEU A 221 30.15 -5.69 -8.01
C LEU A 221 30.45 -7.18 -8.16
N LEU A 222 29.41 -8.02 -8.03
CA LEU A 222 29.51 -9.47 -8.24
C LEU A 222 29.80 -9.80 -9.71
N LEU A 223 29.11 -9.15 -10.64
CA LEU A 223 29.30 -9.40 -12.08
C LEU A 223 30.67 -8.96 -12.57
N ASN A 224 31.23 -7.91 -11.98
CA ASN A 224 32.57 -7.40 -12.32
C ASN A 224 33.70 -8.11 -11.58
N GLY A 225 33.41 -9.13 -10.75
CA GLY A 225 34.40 -9.84 -9.96
C GLY A 225 35.08 -8.99 -8.87
N GLN A 226 34.49 -7.84 -8.53
CA GLN A 226 35.03 -6.93 -7.49
C GLN A 226 34.75 -7.45 -6.07
N VAL A 227 33.81 -8.38 -5.94
CA VAL A 227 33.47 -9.05 -4.68
C VAL A 227 33.57 -10.56 -4.89
N LEU A 228 34.35 -11.23 -4.05
CA LEU A 228 34.47 -12.68 -4.03
C LEU A 228 33.39 -13.25 -3.11
N VAL A 229 32.55 -14.13 -3.65
CA VAL A 229 31.60 -14.90 -2.84
C VAL A 229 32.35 -16.09 -2.26
N ASN A 230 32.54 -16.12 -0.95
CA ASN A 230 33.10 -17.30 -0.29
C ASN A 230 32.11 -18.46 -0.42
N SER A 231 32.45 -19.45 -1.26
CA SER A 231 31.61 -20.61 -1.58
C SER A 231 31.56 -21.66 -0.45
N ASP A 232 32.32 -21.47 0.62
CA ASP A 232 32.35 -22.44 1.72
C ASP A 232 31.08 -22.39 2.59
N LEU A 233 30.01 -22.96 2.06
CA LEU A 233 28.72 -23.14 2.75
C LEU A 233 28.75 -24.28 3.76
N SER A 234 29.87 -24.99 3.97
CA SER A 234 29.99 -26.12 4.88
C SER A 234 29.68 -25.74 6.32
N VAL A 235 30.01 -24.48 6.70
CA VAL A 235 29.77 -23.93 8.04
C VAL A 235 28.27 -23.80 8.34
N TYR A 236 27.41 -23.63 7.34
CA TYR A 236 25.97 -23.39 7.54
C TYR A 236 25.11 -24.66 7.58
N LYS A 237 25.58 -25.78 7.01
CA LYS A 237 24.86 -27.07 7.10
C LYS A 237 24.81 -27.63 8.52
N LYS A 238 25.70 -27.22 9.43
CA LYS A 238 25.82 -27.76 10.79
C LYS A 238 25.00 -27.03 11.87
N ARG A 239 24.31 -25.90 11.54
CA ARG A 239 23.62 -25.05 12.53
C ARG A 239 22.15 -24.81 12.25
N ARG A 240 21.36 -25.86 12.02
CA ARG A 240 19.93 -25.80 12.28
C ARG A 240 19.70 -25.92 13.79
N GLY A 241 19.77 -24.82 14.54
CA GLY A 241 19.44 -24.91 15.96
C GLY A 241 19.82 -23.75 16.87
N LYS A 242 20.76 -22.89 16.54
CA LYS A 242 21.06 -21.72 17.37
C LYS A 242 21.64 -20.59 16.52
N ILE A 243 21.07 -19.40 16.61
CA ILE A 243 21.65 -18.17 16.09
C ILE A 243 22.72 -17.74 17.10
N PRO A 244 24.02 -17.79 16.79
CA PRO A 244 25.04 -17.22 17.67
C PRO A 244 25.13 -15.71 17.45
N SER A 245 25.38 -14.98 18.53
CA SER A 245 25.85 -13.59 18.45
C SER A 245 27.15 -13.54 17.63
N LEU A 246 27.05 -13.10 16.39
CA LEU A 246 28.18 -12.93 15.49
C LEU A 246 28.82 -11.58 15.77
N THR A 247 30.02 -11.61 16.35
CA THR A 247 30.98 -10.51 16.24
C THR A 247 31.57 -10.58 14.82
N LEU A 248 31.05 -9.74 13.93
CA LEU A 248 31.50 -9.66 12.53
C LEU A 248 32.48 -8.51 12.39
N ASN A 249 33.69 -8.83 11.97
CA ASN A 249 34.75 -7.83 11.73
C ASN A 249 34.71 -7.22 10.31
N HIS A 250 33.77 -7.65 9.44
CA HIS A 250 33.56 -7.06 8.11
C HIS A 250 32.09 -6.98 7.72
N VAL A 251 31.64 -5.77 7.40
CA VAL A 251 30.26 -5.46 6.94
C VAL A 251 29.90 -6.19 5.63
N SER A 252 30.89 -6.47 4.78
CA SER A 252 30.73 -7.17 3.50
C SER A 252 30.20 -8.60 3.63
N ASP A 253 30.56 -9.32 4.69
CA ASP A 253 30.16 -10.72 4.85
C ASP A 253 28.66 -10.88 5.23
N ILE A 254 28.09 -9.90 5.94
CA ILE A 254 26.67 -9.89 6.33
C ILE A 254 25.77 -9.66 5.11
N GLN A 255 26.13 -8.75 4.24
CA GLN A 255 25.32 -8.38 3.07
C GLN A 255 25.21 -9.53 2.08
N ILE A 256 26.31 -10.25 1.84
CA ILE A 256 26.34 -11.41 0.93
C ILE A 256 25.50 -12.58 1.46
N LEU A 257 25.49 -12.78 2.76
CA LEU A 257 24.71 -13.84 3.42
C LEU A 257 23.20 -13.58 3.37
N GLN A 258 22.76 -12.35 3.59
CA GLN A 258 21.36 -11.97 3.49
C GLN A 258 20.84 -12.18 2.06
N CYS A 259 21.58 -11.80 1.03
CA CYS A 259 21.16 -12.02 -0.35
C CYS A 259 20.94 -13.49 -0.71
N LYS A 260 21.77 -14.43 -0.22
CA LYS A 260 21.60 -15.86 -0.52
C LYS A 260 20.39 -16.51 0.17
N CYS A 261 20.03 -16.06 1.37
CA CYS A 261 18.84 -16.57 2.07
C CYS A 261 17.53 -16.11 1.44
N ILE A 262 17.53 -14.94 0.78
CA ILE A 262 16.32 -14.28 0.29
C ILE A 262 15.99 -14.69 -1.14
N ILE A 263 16.98 -14.92 -1.99
CA ILE A 263 16.76 -15.19 -3.42
C ILE A 263 16.32 -16.64 -3.69
N GLY A 264 16.46 -17.57 -2.75
CA GLY A 264 15.96 -18.95 -2.88
C GLY A 264 16.43 -19.68 -4.14
N ILE A 265 17.63 -19.39 -4.66
CA ILE A 265 18.16 -19.99 -5.88
C ILE A 265 18.45 -21.46 -5.60
N LYS A 266 17.53 -22.33 -6.00
CA LYS A 266 17.87 -23.74 -6.24
C LYS A 266 18.81 -23.79 -7.43
N THR A 267 20.07 -24.09 -7.19
CA THR A 267 21.04 -24.40 -8.24
C THR A 267 20.55 -25.63 -9.00
N VAL A 268 20.04 -25.44 -10.20
CA VAL A 268 19.80 -26.55 -11.12
C VAL A 268 21.19 -26.90 -11.68
N HIS A 269 21.72 -28.04 -11.27
CA HIS A 269 22.90 -28.62 -11.91
C HIS A 269 22.51 -29.12 -13.30
N TYR A 270 22.96 -28.44 -14.32
CA TYR A 270 23.09 -29.04 -15.65
C TYR A 270 24.41 -29.82 -15.68
N THR A 271 24.32 -31.13 -15.67
CA THR A 271 25.42 -32.00 -16.12
C THR A 271 25.46 -31.96 -17.64
N LEU A 272 26.60 -31.56 -18.17
CA LEU A 272 26.99 -31.80 -19.56
C LEU A 272 27.28 -33.29 -19.76
#